data_08615915d723d670f8cd98f0529ff035
#
_entry.id   08615915d723d670f8cd98f0529ff035
#
_cell.length_a   1.000
_cell.length_b   1.000
_cell.length_c   1.000
_cell.angle_alpha   90.00
_cell.angle_beta   90.00
_cell.angle_gamma   90.00
#
_symmetry.space_group_name_H-M   'P 1'
#
loop_
_entity.id
_entity.type
_entity.pdbx_description
1 polymer ?
#
loop_
_entity_poly.entity_id
_entity_poly.type
_entity_poly.pdbx_seq_one_letter_code
_entity_poly.pdbx_strand_id
1 'polypeptide(L)'
;MHYYGMLGIISYGYSFFFCTGKEAFNSVFARIWQFMIGMVVYISTEPENASLPITKYTLDDMEESFPEVSENELESLLESDQLASTNKYSLQVGMRTAVKTLTLSSMIVLAFSSHEVSSLFLRPFFTVATGLLMMLSKNDHFLSFRFLTYIGDISYSLYLIHWPMYAYWKLQLSAGHVWNCYLLLAFALSLLLSVLSFELCEKTYLKFSGKSVALLCSILFLMNIATIYHEEVREWMISEPPRYAKRLDGIVDGNVSFDEARRLNTEWSVHDFRYTYVPTCEYEEPYGPFGRCNHKGLNKRTGKYKIMIIGNSFAAHHANLIYQECGSKAKQLVQIAISACEPLYLYKKYGQRCIDNVKMFEKTMPGEHPDYLFLTSRFLDIGDPLPEGVTRVEEDPIYLAMKKTFDIIVKSVKFKVFVFMQIPEIVPAQVEKIVDTIQNRGDLVEFDKSFVSRNHTMARIRYKKLVEECEKCVPFDYDALFWNTTTSTWRFYDEANSGLSYMTSVNHLSFHGLELIRPIFSNMCSSIH
;
A
#
# COMPACT_ATOMS: atom_id res chain seq x y z
N MET A 1 6.21 36.58 17.44
CA MET A 1 6.47 35.34 18.21
C MET A 1 5.19 34.64 18.69
N HIS A 2 4.30 35.29 19.41
CA HIS A 2 3.07 34.67 19.98
C HIS A 2 2.16 34.01 18.93
N TYR A 3 1.99 34.64 17.75
CA TYR A 3 1.15 34.09 16.67
C TYR A 3 1.64 32.74 16.16
N TYR A 4 2.94 32.61 15.89
CA TYR A 4 3.53 31.35 15.40
C TYR A 4 3.53 30.26 16.47
N GLY A 5 3.76 30.63 17.73
CA GLY A 5 3.66 29.70 18.85
C GLY A 5 2.24 29.15 19.03
N MET A 6 1.23 30.01 18.97
CA MET A 6 -0.18 29.62 19.08
C MET A 6 -0.61 28.70 17.92
N LEU A 7 -0.23 29.04 16.68
CA LEU A 7 -0.52 28.20 15.51
C LEU A 7 0.16 26.82 15.61
N GLY A 8 1.39 26.79 16.12
CA GLY A 8 2.12 25.54 16.39
C GLY A 8 1.41 24.66 17.42
N ILE A 9 0.95 25.25 18.53
CA ILE A 9 0.22 24.52 19.59
C ILE A 9 -1.09 23.95 19.06
N ILE A 10 -1.86 24.71 18.29
CA ILE A 10 -3.12 24.25 17.66
C ILE A 10 -2.85 23.08 16.71
N SER A 11 -1.86 23.19 15.84
CA SER A 11 -1.47 22.16 14.89
C SER A 11 -0.99 20.88 15.59
N TYR A 12 -0.19 21.02 16.66
CA TYR A 12 0.27 19.88 17.46
C TYR A 12 -0.90 19.18 18.18
N GLY A 13 -1.79 19.96 18.79
CA GLY A 13 -3.02 19.43 19.40
C GLY A 13 -3.90 18.68 18.40
N TYR A 14 -4.08 19.23 17.21
CA TYR A 14 -4.80 18.55 16.14
C TYR A 14 -4.12 17.22 15.76
N SER A 15 -2.79 17.21 15.58
CA SER A 15 -2.04 16.00 15.27
C SER A 15 -2.13 14.92 16.35
N PHE A 16 -2.14 15.34 17.63
CA PHE A 16 -2.11 14.42 18.77
C PHE A 16 -3.48 13.83 19.11
N PHE A 17 -4.54 14.65 19.06
CA PHE A 17 -5.87 14.26 19.53
C PHE A 17 -6.80 13.75 18.42
N PHE A 18 -6.60 14.19 17.18
CA PHE A 18 -7.55 13.94 16.08
C PHE A 18 -7.02 13.10 14.95
N CYS A 19 -5.70 12.84 14.87
CA CYS A 19 -5.11 12.09 13.78
C CYS A 19 -4.58 10.73 14.24
N THR A 20 -4.85 9.68 13.45
CA THR A 20 -4.10 8.42 13.54
C THR A 20 -2.67 8.60 13.01
N GLY A 21 -1.76 7.68 13.31
CA GLY A 21 -0.36 7.80 12.88
C GLY A 21 -0.18 7.99 11.36
N LYS A 22 -1.07 7.41 10.55
CA LYS A 22 -1.07 7.56 9.08
C LYS A 22 -1.65 8.90 8.63
N GLU A 23 -2.74 9.34 9.23
CA GLU A 23 -3.39 10.63 8.94
C GLU A 23 -2.50 11.79 9.35
N ALA A 24 -1.86 11.71 10.52
CA ALA A 24 -0.87 12.69 10.96
C ALA A 24 0.34 12.77 10.01
N PHE A 25 0.68 11.69 9.30
CA PHE A 25 1.73 11.71 8.29
C PHE A 25 1.30 12.44 7.02
N ASN A 26 0.08 12.26 6.57
CA ASN A 26 -0.43 12.78 5.28
C ASN A 26 -1.06 14.17 5.40
N SER A 27 -1.44 14.62 6.61
CA SER A 27 -2.07 15.93 6.81
C SER A 27 -1.03 17.04 6.94
N VAL A 28 -1.13 18.06 6.09
CA VAL A 28 -0.31 19.27 6.19
C VAL A 28 -0.59 19.99 7.52
N PHE A 29 -1.84 20.10 7.93
CA PHE A 29 -2.23 20.75 9.19
C PHE A 29 -1.61 20.08 10.42
N ALA A 30 -1.48 18.74 10.40
CA ALA A 30 -0.85 17.99 11.47
C ALA A 30 0.67 18.18 11.56
N ARG A 31 1.29 18.85 10.56
CA ARG A 31 2.75 19.09 10.47
C ARG A 31 3.16 20.53 10.60
N ILE A 32 2.25 21.50 10.54
CA ILE A 32 2.55 22.93 10.62
C ILE A 32 3.38 23.25 11.87
N TRP A 33 3.11 22.61 13.01
CA TRP A 33 3.85 22.85 14.25
C TRP A 33 5.38 22.64 14.12
N GLN A 34 5.81 21.72 13.26
CA GLN A 34 7.24 21.47 13.01
C GLN A 34 7.91 22.68 12.34
N PHE A 35 7.22 23.28 11.35
CA PHE A 35 7.69 24.51 10.70
C PHE A 35 7.63 25.70 11.65
N MET A 36 6.62 25.76 12.51
CA MET A 36 6.49 26.85 13.49
C MET A 36 7.62 26.85 14.51
N ILE A 37 8.14 25.69 14.92
CA ILE A 37 9.35 25.61 15.77
C ILE A 37 10.54 26.25 15.05
N GLY A 38 10.78 25.92 13.78
CA GLY A 38 11.84 26.54 12.98
C GLY A 38 11.71 28.06 12.88
N MET A 39 10.49 28.57 12.65
CA MET A 39 10.20 30.00 12.60
C MET A 39 10.46 30.71 13.96
N VAL A 40 10.05 30.08 15.06
CA VAL A 40 10.31 30.62 16.41
C VAL A 40 11.80 30.66 16.69
N VAL A 41 12.54 29.60 16.34
CA VAL A 41 14.01 29.59 16.48
C VAL A 41 14.66 30.70 15.66
N TYR A 42 14.26 30.85 14.38
CA TYR A 42 14.80 31.91 13.50
C TYR A 42 14.57 33.29 14.08
N ILE A 43 13.34 33.65 14.47
CA ILE A 43 13.00 34.95 15.05
C ILE A 43 13.73 35.18 16.39
N SER A 44 13.97 34.11 17.18
CA SER A 44 14.69 34.22 18.46
C SER A 44 16.20 34.38 18.29
N THR A 45 16.75 34.03 17.13
CA THR A 45 18.18 34.06 16.85
C THR A 45 18.62 35.27 16.01
N GLU A 46 17.66 35.97 15.38
CA GLU A 46 17.97 37.25 14.70
C GLU A 46 18.47 38.28 15.72
N PRO A 47 19.64 38.90 15.49
CA PRO A 47 20.11 39.96 16.38
C PRO A 47 19.17 41.17 16.27
N GLU A 48 18.77 41.70 17.39
CA GLU A 48 17.97 42.92 17.58
C GLU A 48 18.66 44.22 17.05
N ASN A 49 19.61 44.09 16.12
CA ASN A 49 20.47 45.14 15.60
C ASN A 49 19.97 45.73 14.28
N ALA A 50 18.71 46.10 14.23
CA ALA A 50 18.24 46.96 13.13
C ALA A 50 17.24 48.00 13.63
N SER A 51 17.68 48.89 14.54
CA SER A 51 17.12 50.19 14.83
C SER A 51 17.27 50.58 16.30
N LEU A 52 18.48 50.80 16.76
CA LEU A 52 18.68 51.79 17.82
C LEU A 52 19.29 53.02 17.16
N PRO A 53 18.67 54.20 17.23
CA PRO A 53 19.34 55.44 16.84
C PRO A 53 20.50 55.61 17.80
N ILE A 54 21.71 55.73 17.23
CA ILE A 54 22.89 56.17 17.95
C ILE A 54 22.60 57.59 18.40
N THR A 55 22.08 57.75 19.59
CA THR A 55 22.12 59.02 20.29
C THR A 55 23.61 59.30 20.61
N LYS A 56 24.22 60.17 19.82
CA LYS A 56 25.50 60.81 20.16
C LYS A 56 25.31 61.56 21.48
N TYR A 57 25.70 60.91 22.56
CA TYR A 57 26.00 61.70 23.77
C TYR A 57 27.35 62.34 23.51
N THR A 58 27.35 63.66 23.39
CA THR A 58 28.55 64.51 23.43
C THR A 58 29.13 64.54 24.85
N LEU A 59 30.44 64.41 24.93
CA LEU A 59 31.25 64.29 26.16
C LEU A 59 31.21 65.53 27.09
N ASP A 60 30.30 66.46 26.83
CA ASP A 60 30.30 67.75 27.53
C ASP A 60 29.31 67.91 28.70
N ASP A 61 28.51 66.86 28.99
CA ASP A 61 27.44 66.95 30.00
C ASP A 61 27.68 66.10 31.29
N MET A 62 28.94 65.70 31.57
CA MET A 62 29.27 64.96 32.81
C MET A 62 30.37 65.63 33.62
N GLU A 63 30.13 66.85 34.01
CA GLU A 63 30.91 67.50 35.05
C GLU A 63 29.99 67.99 36.18
N GLU A 64 29.49 66.98 37.01
CA GLU A 64 29.03 67.27 38.37
C GLU A 64 28.99 66.04 39.25
N SER A 65 29.83 66.02 40.30
CA SER A 65 29.72 65.24 41.55
C SER A 65 29.89 63.72 41.49
N PHE A 66 31.16 63.27 41.47
CA PHE A 66 31.50 61.97 42.05
C PHE A 66 32.34 62.20 43.34
N PRO A 67 32.04 61.49 44.45
CA PRO A 67 32.91 61.44 45.59
C PRO A 67 34.21 60.70 45.22
N GLU A 68 35.36 61.21 45.70
CA GLU A 68 36.70 60.61 45.55
C GLU A 68 36.70 59.21 46.14
N VAL A 69 36.51 58.16 45.28
CA VAL A 69 36.85 56.80 45.60
C VAL A 69 38.32 56.61 45.32
N SER A 70 39.07 56.08 46.27
CA SER A 70 40.51 55.87 46.11
C SER A 70 40.80 54.93 44.94
N GLU A 71 41.78 55.21 44.09
CA GLU A 71 42.14 54.39 42.91
C GLU A 71 42.31 52.90 43.24
N ASN A 72 42.77 52.55 44.42
CA ASN A 72 42.95 51.16 44.87
C ASN A 72 41.64 50.43 45.16
N GLU A 73 40.54 51.10 45.58
CA GLU A 73 39.22 50.49 45.77
C GLU A 73 38.51 50.34 44.44
N LEU A 74 38.68 51.22 43.50
CA LEU A 74 38.13 51.14 42.18
C LEU A 74 38.76 49.96 41.36
N GLU A 75 40.11 49.80 41.45
CA GLU A 75 40.82 48.67 40.82
C GLU A 75 40.37 47.32 41.39
N SER A 76 40.22 47.22 42.73
CA SER A 76 39.73 45.95 43.35
C SER A 76 38.30 45.63 43.03
N LEU A 77 37.41 46.60 42.84
CA LEU A 77 36.03 46.43 42.42
C LEU A 77 35.94 46.04 40.94
N LEU A 78 36.76 46.66 40.08
CA LEU A 78 36.84 46.32 38.65
C LEU A 78 37.41 44.91 38.43
N GLU A 79 38.46 44.48 39.19
CA GLU A 79 38.98 43.13 39.13
C GLU A 79 37.94 42.09 39.64
N SER A 80 37.23 42.40 40.73
CA SER A 80 36.19 41.49 41.24
C SER A 80 34.99 41.34 40.29
N ASP A 81 34.57 42.45 39.64
CA ASP A 81 33.48 42.40 38.64
C ASP A 81 33.93 41.75 37.33
N GLN A 82 35.19 41.92 36.90
CA GLN A 82 35.74 41.19 35.75
C GLN A 82 35.90 39.72 36.06
N LEU A 83 36.31 39.32 37.26
CA LEU A 83 36.42 37.91 37.67
C LEU A 83 35.06 37.25 37.81
N ALA A 84 34.06 37.95 38.35
CA ALA A 84 32.69 37.49 38.46
C ALA A 84 32.03 37.38 37.08
N SER A 85 32.27 38.31 36.18
CA SER A 85 31.75 38.31 34.82
C SER A 85 32.40 37.21 33.96
N THR A 86 33.71 36.98 34.08
CA THR A 86 34.42 35.87 33.40
C THR A 86 34.00 34.51 33.92
N ASN A 87 33.81 34.32 35.24
CA ASN A 87 33.29 33.09 35.81
C ASN A 87 31.84 32.82 35.37
N LYS A 88 30.98 33.83 35.36
CA LYS A 88 29.58 33.69 34.88
C LYS A 88 29.54 33.36 33.39
N TYR A 89 30.38 33.98 32.58
CA TYR A 89 30.49 33.68 31.15
C TYR A 89 31.02 32.27 30.90
N SER A 90 32.09 31.86 31.61
CA SER A 90 32.64 30.50 31.52
C SER A 90 31.62 29.43 31.93
N LEU A 91 30.83 29.65 32.98
CA LEU A 91 29.78 28.74 33.43
C LEU A 91 28.64 28.66 32.38
N GLN A 92 28.26 29.80 31.79
CA GLN A 92 27.24 29.81 30.73
C GLN A 92 27.69 29.07 29.46
N VAL A 93 28.94 29.23 29.05
CA VAL A 93 29.54 28.52 27.91
C VAL A 93 29.62 27.02 28.20
N GLY A 94 30.07 26.63 29.39
CA GLY A 94 30.13 25.24 29.83
C GLY A 94 28.74 24.57 29.84
N MET A 95 27.73 25.27 30.39
CA MET A 95 26.36 24.76 30.44
C MET A 95 25.76 24.63 29.02
N ARG A 96 25.95 25.58 28.12
CA ARG A 96 25.53 25.53 26.73
C ARG A 96 26.15 24.32 26.00
N THR A 97 27.46 24.11 26.19
CA THR A 97 28.16 22.98 25.59
C THR A 97 27.65 21.63 26.13
N ALA A 98 27.43 21.54 27.46
CA ALA A 98 26.88 20.32 28.07
C ALA A 98 25.47 20.00 27.55
N VAL A 99 24.59 20.98 27.49
CA VAL A 99 23.22 20.76 26.97
C VAL A 99 23.26 20.37 25.49
N LYS A 100 24.10 20.99 24.68
CA LYS A 100 24.28 20.65 23.26
C LYS A 100 24.77 19.21 23.07
N THR A 101 25.82 18.80 23.78
CA THR A 101 26.38 17.45 23.68
C THR A 101 25.39 16.41 24.16
N LEU A 102 24.66 16.65 25.24
CA LEU A 102 23.61 15.77 25.74
C LEU A 102 22.48 15.60 24.73
N THR A 103 22.01 16.71 24.14
CA THR A 103 20.95 16.69 23.12
C THR A 103 21.39 15.91 21.88
N LEU A 104 22.59 16.16 21.37
CA LEU A 104 23.14 15.47 20.21
C LEU A 104 23.31 13.97 20.48
N SER A 105 23.89 13.61 21.65
CA SER A 105 24.06 12.22 22.05
C SER A 105 22.73 11.48 22.21
N SER A 106 21.72 12.11 22.79
CA SER A 106 20.39 11.51 22.93
C SER A 106 19.71 11.28 21.57
N MET A 107 19.86 12.18 20.61
CA MET A 107 19.36 12.01 19.24
C MET A 107 20.06 10.83 18.54
N ILE A 108 21.39 10.72 18.67
CA ILE A 108 22.17 9.61 18.09
C ILE A 108 21.74 8.28 18.71
N VAL A 109 21.66 8.19 20.02
CA VAL A 109 21.26 6.96 20.73
C VAL A 109 19.87 6.52 20.30
N LEU A 110 18.91 7.43 20.21
CA LEU A 110 17.56 7.10 19.76
C LEU A 110 17.49 6.72 18.27
N ALA A 111 18.30 7.36 17.42
CA ALA A 111 18.35 7.05 15.99
C ALA A 111 18.90 5.63 15.71
N PHE A 112 19.83 5.16 16.53
CA PHE A 112 20.43 3.82 16.41
C PHE A 112 19.83 2.78 17.37
N SER A 113 18.82 3.14 18.14
CA SER A 113 18.13 2.22 19.04
C SER A 113 17.37 1.16 18.24
N SER A 114 17.54 -0.11 18.62
CA SER A 114 16.79 -1.24 18.06
C SER A 114 15.38 -1.38 18.65
N HIS A 115 14.99 -0.55 19.61
CA HIS A 115 13.66 -0.59 20.21
C HIS A 115 12.64 0.16 19.35
N GLU A 116 11.48 -0.43 19.15
CA GLU A 116 10.35 0.21 18.48
C GLU A 116 9.74 1.31 19.36
N VAL A 117 10.24 2.53 19.23
CA VAL A 117 9.70 3.69 19.91
C VAL A 117 8.57 4.28 19.05
N SER A 118 7.42 4.56 19.68
CA SER A 118 6.26 5.14 18.98
C SER A 118 6.62 6.44 18.26
N SER A 119 6.17 6.57 17.02
CA SER A 119 6.35 7.79 16.20
C SER A 119 5.74 9.05 16.83
N LEU A 120 4.76 8.89 17.75
CA LEU A 120 4.16 9.97 18.53
C LEU A 120 5.17 10.66 19.46
N PHE A 121 6.17 9.94 19.95
CA PHE A 121 7.24 10.48 20.78
C PHE A 121 8.47 10.89 19.98
N LEU A 122 8.84 10.10 18.96
CA LEU A 122 10.04 10.36 18.17
C LEU A 122 9.95 11.70 17.41
N ARG A 123 8.81 11.98 16.77
CA ARG A 123 8.64 13.22 16.00
C ARG A 123 8.78 14.48 16.83
N PRO A 124 8.03 14.66 17.93
CA PRO A 124 8.20 15.83 18.81
C PRO A 124 9.62 15.93 19.37
N PHE A 125 10.18 14.82 19.83
CA PHE A 125 11.51 14.81 20.39
C PHE A 125 12.56 15.31 19.37
N PHE A 126 12.64 14.71 18.18
CA PHE A 126 13.61 15.13 17.17
C PHE A 126 13.40 16.58 16.71
N THR A 127 12.15 17.02 16.57
CA THR A 127 11.85 18.38 16.14
C THR A 127 12.27 19.41 17.18
N VAL A 128 11.93 19.19 18.45
CA VAL A 128 12.30 20.09 19.54
C VAL A 128 13.82 20.06 19.80
N ALA A 129 14.42 18.87 19.79
CA ALA A 129 15.86 18.71 19.97
C ALA A 129 16.66 19.43 18.86
N THR A 130 16.20 19.33 17.60
CA THR A 130 16.81 20.05 16.48
C THR A 130 16.67 21.57 16.66
N GLY A 131 15.49 22.07 17.05
CA GLY A 131 15.28 23.48 17.35
C GLY A 131 16.19 23.97 18.47
N LEU A 132 16.35 23.20 19.53
CA LEU A 132 17.25 23.51 20.64
C LEU A 132 18.72 23.53 20.18
N LEU A 133 19.17 22.57 19.39
CA LEU A 133 20.50 22.57 18.80
C LEU A 133 20.75 23.81 17.94
N MET A 134 19.80 24.23 17.11
CA MET A 134 19.92 25.44 16.30
C MET A 134 20.08 26.69 17.17
N MET A 135 19.35 26.82 18.28
CA MET A 135 19.47 27.93 19.21
C MET A 135 20.84 27.96 19.94
N LEU A 136 21.35 26.78 20.32
CA LEU A 136 22.58 26.66 21.12
C LEU A 136 23.85 26.70 20.27
N SER A 137 23.77 26.43 18.96
CA SER A 137 24.92 26.21 18.07
C SER A 137 25.37 27.47 17.32
N LYS A 138 24.97 28.67 17.75
CA LYS A 138 25.44 29.90 17.15
C LYS A 138 26.97 29.99 17.31
N ASN A 139 27.73 30.07 16.20
CA ASN A 139 29.20 30.07 16.14
C ASN A 139 29.88 28.74 16.53
N ASP A 140 29.28 27.60 16.26
CA ASP A 140 29.85 26.29 16.56
C ASP A 140 30.77 25.80 15.42
N HIS A 141 32.05 25.57 15.73
CA HIS A 141 33.03 25.08 14.75
C HIS A 141 32.74 23.67 14.25
N PHE A 142 32.16 22.78 15.08
CA PHE A 142 31.86 21.40 14.69
C PHE A 142 30.65 21.30 13.76
N LEU A 143 29.55 21.96 14.12
CA LEU A 143 28.32 21.94 13.29
C LEU A 143 28.43 22.86 12.07
N SER A 144 29.38 23.81 12.07
CA SER A 144 29.71 24.69 10.93
C SER A 144 30.77 24.09 9.98
N PHE A 145 31.15 22.82 10.17
CA PHE A 145 32.07 22.13 9.25
C PHE A 145 31.45 22.04 7.85
N ARG A 146 32.22 22.43 6.83
CA ARG A 146 31.72 22.61 5.44
C ARG A 146 30.93 21.41 4.88
N PHE A 147 31.31 20.20 5.26
CA PHE A 147 30.60 18.98 4.82
C PHE A 147 29.20 18.90 5.46
N LEU A 148 29.07 19.21 6.75
CA LEU A 148 27.78 19.20 7.46
C LEU A 148 26.85 20.32 6.99
N THR A 149 27.41 21.50 6.75
CA THR A 149 26.64 22.63 6.20
C THR A 149 26.14 22.31 4.79
N TYR A 150 26.97 21.67 3.95
CA TYR A 150 26.56 21.28 2.61
C TYR A 150 25.44 20.21 2.64
N ILE A 151 25.51 19.24 3.58
CA ILE A 151 24.38 18.31 3.79
C ILE A 151 23.10 19.06 4.20
N GLY A 152 23.24 20.09 5.02
CA GLY A 152 22.14 21.01 5.36
C GLY A 152 21.56 21.71 4.13
N ASP A 153 22.43 22.23 3.27
CA ASP A 153 22.02 22.91 2.04
C ASP A 153 21.23 22.00 1.09
N ILE A 154 21.67 20.75 0.91
CA ILE A 154 20.98 19.77 0.05
C ILE A 154 19.80 19.07 0.75
N SER A 155 19.55 19.34 2.03
CA SER A 155 18.60 18.58 2.88
C SER A 155 17.17 18.57 2.33
N TYR A 156 16.73 19.67 1.73
CA TYR A 156 15.40 19.76 1.13
C TYR A 156 15.29 18.86 -0.11
N SER A 157 16.23 18.94 -1.03
CA SER A 157 16.31 18.05 -2.20
C SER A 157 16.43 16.59 -1.78
N LEU A 158 17.23 16.28 -0.73
CA LEU A 158 17.38 14.94 -0.18
C LEU A 158 16.06 14.43 0.42
N TYR A 159 15.34 15.28 1.16
CA TYR A 159 14.04 14.94 1.70
C TYR A 159 13.03 14.55 0.61
N LEU A 160 13.02 15.25 -0.52
CA LEU A 160 12.11 14.94 -1.63
C LEU A 160 12.48 13.65 -2.37
N ILE A 161 13.78 13.38 -2.54
CA ILE A 161 14.26 12.28 -3.40
C ILE A 161 14.42 10.96 -2.66
N HIS A 162 14.86 10.97 -1.38
CA HIS A 162 15.16 9.72 -0.67
C HIS A 162 13.95 8.81 -0.52
N TRP A 163 12.75 9.38 -0.29
CA TRP A 163 11.56 8.58 -0.06
C TRP A 163 11.09 7.77 -1.28
N PRO A 164 10.95 8.34 -2.48
CA PRO A 164 10.65 7.56 -3.69
C PRO A 164 11.69 6.47 -3.96
N MET A 165 12.97 6.76 -3.76
CA MET A 165 14.05 5.80 -3.96
C MET A 165 13.99 4.64 -2.96
N TYR A 166 13.76 4.94 -1.68
CA TYR A 166 13.57 3.95 -0.64
C TYR A 166 12.30 3.11 -0.87
N ALA A 167 11.19 3.74 -1.27
CA ALA A 167 9.95 3.06 -1.57
C ALA A 167 10.10 2.09 -2.76
N TYR A 168 10.78 2.52 -3.82
CA TYR A 168 11.09 1.67 -4.97
C TYR A 168 11.94 0.46 -4.56
N TRP A 169 13.02 0.69 -3.79
CA TRP A 169 13.81 -0.41 -3.25
C TRP A 169 12.96 -1.37 -2.43
N LYS A 170 12.17 -0.87 -1.50
CA LYS A 170 11.35 -1.68 -0.59
C LYS A 170 10.31 -2.53 -1.32
N LEU A 171 9.69 -1.98 -2.36
CA LEU A 171 8.61 -2.65 -3.10
C LEU A 171 9.11 -3.60 -4.18
N GLN A 172 10.26 -3.30 -4.80
CA GLN A 172 10.74 -4.01 -5.99
C GLN A 172 12.05 -4.80 -5.77
N LEU A 173 12.96 -4.31 -4.93
CA LEU A 173 14.32 -4.82 -4.84
C LEU A 173 14.69 -5.45 -3.50
N SER A 174 13.84 -5.31 -2.46
CA SER A 174 14.17 -5.82 -1.11
C SER A 174 14.07 -7.34 -1.02
N ALA A 175 13.23 -7.98 -1.86
CA ALA A 175 12.94 -9.43 -1.80
C ALA A 175 12.65 -9.94 -0.35
N GLY A 176 12.06 -9.08 0.50
CA GLY A 176 11.78 -9.38 1.90
C GLY A 176 12.98 -9.23 2.85
N HIS A 177 14.17 -8.89 2.35
CA HIS A 177 15.34 -8.64 3.19
C HIS A 177 15.35 -7.22 3.77
N VAL A 178 15.77 -7.10 5.04
CA VAL A 178 15.92 -5.80 5.72
C VAL A 178 17.15 -5.04 5.19
N TRP A 179 18.20 -5.76 4.77
CA TRP A 179 19.46 -5.22 4.25
C TRP A 179 19.92 -5.98 3.01
N ASN A 180 20.25 -5.27 1.95
CA ASN A 180 20.93 -5.82 0.78
C ASN A 180 21.76 -4.73 0.09
N CYS A 181 22.62 -5.10 -0.86
CA CYS A 181 23.46 -4.13 -1.60
C CYS A 181 22.65 -3.09 -2.40
N TYR A 182 21.43 -3.43 -2.81
CA TYR A 182 20.53 -2.49 -3.50
C TYR A 182 20.05 -1.36 -2.59
N LEU A 183 19.99 -1.56 -1.27
CA LEU A 183 19.68 -0.48 -0.32
C LEU A 183 20.81 0.56 -0.27
N LEU A 184 22.06 0.10 -0.25
CA LEU A 184 23.23 1.00 -0.31
C LEU A 184 23.28 1.75 -1.64
N LEU A 185 22.96 1.08 -2.74
CA LEU A 185 22.85 1.71 -4.05
C LEU A 185 21.74 2.76 -4.09
N ALA A 186 20.56 2.45 -3.55
CA ALA A 186 19.45 3.39 -3.45
C ALA A 186 19.81 4.62 -2.61
N PHE A 187 20.54 4.42 -1.51
CA PHE A 187 21.03 5.51 -0.68
C PHE A 187 22.05 6.40 -1.42
N ALA A 188 23.05 5.79 -2.07
CA ALA A 188 24.05 6.51 -2.84
C ALA A 188 23.42 7.30 -4.00
N LEU A 189 22.46 6.68 -4.70
CA LEU A 189 21.73 7.31 -5.78
C LEU A 189 20.84 8.46 -5.28
N SER A 190 20.21 8.31 -4.11
CA SER A 190 19.46 9.39 -3.46
C SER A 190 20.34 10.61 -3.17
N LEU A 191 21.55 10.40 -2.65
CA LEU A 191 22.51 11.48 -2.40
C LEU A 191 22.94 12.15 -3.71
N LEU A 192 23.30 11.37 -4.72
CA LEU A 192 23.73 11.90 -6.02
C LEU A 192 22.63 12.76 -6.68
N LEU A 193 21.41 12.22 -6.73
CA LEU A 193 20.26 12.93 -7.31
C LEU A 193 19.90 14.18 -6.51
N SER A 194 20.09 14.16 -5.19
CA SER A 194 19.84 15.32 -4.33
C SER A 194 20.85 16.44 -4.59
N VAL A 195 22.11 16.10 -4.75
CA VAL A 195 23.15 17.07 -5.15
C VAL A 195 22.83 17.67 -6.51
N LEU A 196 22.50 16.83 -7.50
CA LEU A 196 22.12 17.30 -8.83
C LEU A 196 20.87 18.19 -8.80
N SER A 197 19.85 17.80 -8.07
CA SER A 197 18.63 18.59 -7.88
C SER A 197 18.91 19.95 -7.24
N PHE A 198 19.73 19.98 -6.20
CA PHE A 198 20.13 21.21 -5.53
C PHE A 198 20.93 22.15 -6.47
N GLU A 199 21.96 21.62 -7.12
CA GLU A 199 22.85 22.43 -7.98
C GLU A 199 22.14 22.94 -9.24
N LEU A 200 21.33 22.10 -9.89
CA LEU A 200 20.71 22.43 -11.18
C LEU A 200 19.35 23.11 -11.05
N CYS A 201 18.53 22.66 -10.09
CA CYS A 201 17.15 23.12 -9.96
C CYS A 201 17.00 24.12 -8.81
N GLU A 202 17.35 23.73 -7.58
CA GLU A 202 17.03 24.50 -6.38
C GLU A 202 17.71 25.87 -6.38
N LYS A 203 19.00 25.93 -6.65
CA LYS A 203 19.73 27.20 -6.78
C LYS A 203 19.19 28.10 -7.90
N THR A 204 18.57 27.51 -8.91
CA THR A 204 18.04 28.23 -10.06
C THR A 204 16.68 28.84 -9.75
N TYR A 205 15.73 28.03 -9.21
CA TYR A 205 14.39 28.56 -8.93
C TYR A 205 14.36 29.54 -7.74
N LEU A 206 15.29 29.42 -6.79
CA LEU A 206 15.42 30.39 -5.69
C LEU A 206 15.77 31.81 -6.18
N LYS A 207 16.32 31.94 -7.40
CA LYS A 207 16.61 33.25 -8.03
C LYS A 207 15.42 33.81 -8.83
N PHE A 208 14.36 33.05 -8.97
CA PHE A 208 13.20 33.47 -9.77
C PHE A 208 12.45 34.61 -9.08
N SER A 209 11.89 35.50 -9.88
CA SER A 209 10.95 36.52 -9.39
C SER A 209 9.66 35.85 -8.87
N GLY A 210 8.94 36.49 -7.96
CA GLY A 210 7.69 35.97 -7.43
C GLY A 210 6.66 35.62 -8.53
N LYS A 211 6.65 36.36 -9.65
CA LYS A 211 5.79 36.07 -10.82
C LYS A 211 6.22 34.79 -11.53
N SER A 212 7.52 34.57 -11.70
CA SER A 212 8.05 33.35 -12.33
C SER A 212 7.82 32.11 -11.47
N VAL A 213 7.93 32.23 -10.15
CA VAL A 213 7.60 31.15 -9.21
C VAL A 213 6.11 30.82 -9.28
N ALA A 214 5.23 31.82 -9.27
CA ALA A 214 3.80 31.58 -9.39
C ALA A 214 3.43 30.88 -10.71
N LEU A 215 4.06 31.27 -11.82
CA LEU A 215 3.86 30.61 -13.11
C LEU A 215 4.34 29.16 -13.09
N LEU A 216 5.53 28.89 -12.55
CA LEU A 216 6.07 27.54 -12.40
C LEU A 216 5.16 26.65 -11.57
N CYS A 217 4.71 27.14 -10.40
CA CYS A 217 3.77 26.43 -9.55
C CYS A 217 2.47 26.13 -10.27
N SER A 218 1.92 27.09 -11.03
CA SER A 218 0.70 26.89 -11.82
C SER A 218 0.87 25.82 -12.88
N ILE A 219 1.99 25.80 -13.60
CA ILE A 219 2.30 24.77 -14.61
C ILE A 219 2.41 23.40 -13.95
N LEU A 220 3.15 23.26 -12.84
CA LEU A 220 3.29 22.00 -12.12
C LEU A 220 1.95 21.50 -11.57
N PHE A 221 1.09 22.42 -11.09
CA PHE A 221 -0.26 22.07 -10.63
C PHE A 221 -1.13 21.55 -11.77
N LEU A 222 -1.09 22.21 -12.94
CA LEU A 222 -1.81 21.77 -14.14
C LEU A 222 -1.30 20.41 -14.65
N MET A 223 0.02 20.18 -14.62
CA MET A 223 0.61 18.88 -14.96
C MET A 223 0.15 17.78 -13.99
N ASN A 224 0.11 18.06 -12.69
CA ASN A 224 -0.42 17.12 -11.70
C ASN A 224 -1.91 16.82 -11.94
N ILE A 225 -2.73 17.84 -12.20
CA ILE A 225 -4.14 17.65 -12.56
C ILE A 225 -4.25 16.80 -13.83
N ALA A 226 -3.48 17.11 -14.87
CA ALA A 226 -3.46 16.35 -16.11
C ALA A 226 -3.04 14.88 -15.88
N THR A 227 -2.07 14.63 -14.98
CA THR A 227 -1.63 13.28 -14.64
C THR A 227 -2.67 12.51 -13.83
N ILE A 228 -3.35 13.16 -12.87
CA ILE A 228 -4.41 12.55 -12.07
C ILE A 228 -5.62 12.20 -12.92
N TYR A 229 -6.01 13.12 -13.81
CA TYR A 229 -7.22 12.97 -14.66
C TYR A 229 -6.91 12.45 -16.06
N HIS A 230 -5.68 12.00 -16.34
CA HIS A 230 -5.29 11.58 -17.70
C HIS A 230 -6.13 10.41 -18.22
N GLU A 231 -6.54 9.47 -17.35
CA GLU A 231 -7.39 8.36 -17.74
C GLU A 231 -8.82 8.81 -18.05
N GLU A 232 -9.39 9.69 -17.23
CA GLU A 232 -10.73 10.25 -17.49
C GLU A 232 -10.75 11.12 -18.76
N VAL A 233 -9.70 11.92 -18.99
CA VAL A 233 -9.54 12.70 -20.23
C VAL A 233 -9.32 11.79 -21.43
N ARG A 234 -8.53 10.73 -21.28
CA ARG A 234 -8.32 9.73 -22.32
C ARG A 234 -9.60 8.96 -22.63
N GLU A 235 -10.37 8.54 -21.62
CA GLU A 235 -11.69 7.91 -21.80
C GLU A 235 -12.69 8.86 -22.47
N TRP A 236 -12.61 10.15 -22.17
CA TRP A 236 -13.45 11.18 -22.82
C TRP A 236 -13.06 11.43 -24.29
N MET A 237 -11.76 11.41 -24.61
CA MET A 237 -11.25 11.60 -25.98
C MET A 237 -11.34 10.34 -26.86
N ILE A 238 -11.24 9.14 -26.28
CA ILE A 238 -11.30 7.89 -26.99
C ILE A 238 -12.75 7.40 -26.94
N SER A 239 -13.50 7.64 -28.00
CA SER A 239 -14.89 7.16 -28.18
C SER A 239 -14.99 5.64 -28.41
N GLU A 240 -13.87 4.91 -28.42
CA GLU A 240 -13.89 3.46 -28.53
C GLU A 240 -14.14 2.83 -27.16
N PRO A 241 -15.04 1.82 -27.09
CA PRO A 241 -15.20 1.06 -25.87
C PRO A 241 -13.85 0.44 -25.49
N PRO A 242 -13.50 0.37 -24.18
CA PRO A 242 -12.28 -0.26 -23.76
C PRO A 242 -12.19 -1.65 -24.41
N ARG A 243 -11.03 -1.97 -24.98
CA ARG A 243 -10.77 -3.30 -25.56
C ARG A 243 -10.67 -4.31 -24.40
N TYR A 244 -11.83 -4.84 -24.01
CA TYR A 244 -11.96 -5.84 -22.93
C TYR A 244 -11.25 -7.17 -23.22
N ALA A 245 -10.82 -7.42 -24.46
CA ALA A 245 -10.41 -8.71 -24.97
C ALA A 245 -8.89 -8.92 -25.08
N LYS A 246 -8.08 -8.36 -24.17
CA LYS A 246 -6.67 -8.74 -24.15
C LYS A 246 -6.50 -10.04 -23.36
N ARG A 247 -5.88 -11.05 -23.97
CA ARG A 247 -5.55 -12.31 -23.29
C ARG A 247 -4.72 -12.06 -22.03
N LEU A 248 -5.10 -12.71 -20.93
CA LEU A 248 -4.45 -12.57 -19.63
C LEU A 248 -3.07 -13.23 -19.62
N ASP A 249 -2.92 -14.35 -20.33
CA ASP A 249 -1.66 -15.11 -20.44
C ASP A 249 -0.63 -14.49 -21.38
N GLY A 250 -1.03 -13.50 -22.18
CA GLY A 250 -0.14 -12.83 -23.14
C GLY A 250 0.30 -13.68 -24.32
N ILE A 251 -0.23 -14.91 -24.49
CA ILE A 251 0.14 -15.83 -25.55
C ILE A 251 -0.61 -15.47 -26.84
N VAL A 252 0.12 -15.14 -27.89
CA VAL A 252 -0.47 -14.68 -29.16
C VAL A 252 -0.49 -15.82 -30.20
N ASP A 253 0.58 -16.59 -30.32
CA ASP A 253 0.80 -17.50 -31.46
C ASP A 253 0.69 -19.01 -31.14
N GLY A 254 0.27 -19.39 -29.95
CA GLY A 254 -0.09 -20.78 -29.62
C GLY A 254 1.06 -21.80 -29.58
N ASN A 255 2.29 -21.44 -29.91
CA ASN A 255 3.45 -22.32 -29.86
C ASN A 255 4.42 -21.88 -28.76
N VAL A 256 4.32 -22.50 -27.60
CA VAL A 256 5.19 -22.23 -26.46
C VAL A 256 6.27 -23.31 -26.37
N SER A 257 7.54 -22.91 -26.26
CA SER A 257 8.65 -23.85 -26.05
C SER A 257 8.64 -24.41 -24.61
N PHE A 258 9.34 -25.54 -24.37
CA PHE A 258 9.47 -26.10 -23.02
C PHE A 258 10.12 -25.12 -22.02
N ASP A 259 11.13 -24.36 -22.45
CA ASP A 259 11.79 -23.38 -21.59
C ASP A 259 10.87 -22.22 -21.25
N GLU A 260 10.08 -21.75 -22.20
CA GLU A 260 9.10 -20.70 -21.99
C GLU A 260 7.95 -21.19 -21.10
N ALA A 261 7.44 -22.41 -21.31
CA ALA A 261 6.42 -23.01 -20.44
C ALA A 261 6.92 -23.13 -18.99
N ARG A 262 8.17 -23.55 -18.77
CA ARG A 262 8.79 -23.63 -17.45
C ARG A 262 8.90 -22.25 -16.81
N ARG A 263 9.35 -21.26 -17.57
CA ARG A 263 9.44 -19.87 -17.11
C ARG A 263 8.07 -19.32 -16.68
N LEU A 264 7.05 -19.46 -17.53
CA LEU A 264 5.71 -18.95 -17.27
C LEU A 264 5.05 -19.67 -16.08
N ASN A 265 5.13 -21.01 -15.99
CA ASN A 265 4.59 -21.76 -14.86
C ASN A 265 5.22 -21.32 -13.53
N THR A 266 6.54 -21.07 -13.53
CA THR A 266 7.25 -20.58 -12.36
C THR A 266 6.85 -19.14 -12.03
N GLU A 267 6.79 -18.26 -13.03
CA GLU A 267 6.40 -16.86 -12.86
C GLU A 267 5.00 -16.74 -12.27
N TRP A 268 4.02 -17.47 -12.85
CA TRP A 268 2.63 -17.45 -12.35
C TRP A 268 2.50 -18.00 -10.93
N SER A 269 3.30 -19.01 -10.57
CA SER A 269 3.30 -19.57 -9.22
C SER A 269 3.97 -18.65 -8.20
N VAL A 270 5.14 -18.11 -8.51
CA VAL A 270 5.91 -17.23 -7.61
C VAL A 270 5.18 -15.90 -7.37
N HIS A 271 4.54 -15.37 -8.39
CA HIS A 271 3.84 -14.08 -8.32
C HIS A 271 2.32 -14.22 -8.15
N ASP A 272 1.82 -15.39 -7.78
CA ASP A 272 0.40 -15.70 -7.64
C ASP A 272 -0.35 -14.65 -6.82
N PHE A 273 0.17 -14.27 -5.65
CA PHE A 273 -0.44 -13.24 -4.82
C PHE A 273 -0.53 -11.87 -5.52
N ARG A 274 0.48 -11.50 -6.31
CA ARG A 274 0.47 -10.25 -7.08
C ARG A 274 -0.64 -10.25 -8.13
N TYR A 275 -0.94 -11.40 -8.70
CA TYR A 275 -1.96 -11.55 -9.75
C TYR A 275 -3.40 -11.53 -9.22
N THR A 276 -3.59 -11.57 -7.90
CA THR A 276 -4.90 -11.30 -7.28
C THR A 276 -5.25 -9.80 -7.27
N TYR A 277 -4.26 -8.91 -7.50
CA TYR A 277 -4.53 -7.49 -7.70
C TYR A 277 -5.06 -7.22 -9.10
N VAL A 278 -6.26 -6.72 -9.18
CA VAL A 278 -6.87 -6.36 -10.46
C VAL A 278 -6.59 -4.88 -10.76
N PRO A 279 -5.98 -4.55 -11.92
CA PRO A 279 -5.58 -3.16 -12.22
C PRO A 279 -6.72 -2.14 -12.20
N THR A 280 -7.93 -2.58 -12.51
CA THR A 280 -9.13 -1.72 -12.52
C THR A 280 -9.76 -1.55 -11.15
N CYS A 281 -9.25 -2.23 -10.12
CA CYS A 281 -9.85 -2.30 -8.79
C CYS A 281 -9.39 -1.15 -7.89
N GLU A 282 -10.33 -0.38 -7.36
CA GLU A 282 -10.09 0.57 -6.29
C GLU A 282 -10.48 -0.06 -4.96
N TYR A 283 -9.46 -0.53 -4.23
CA TYR A 283 -9.65 -1.22 -2.96
C TYR A 283 -9.96 -0.22 -1.85
N GLU A 284 -11.00 -0.49 -1.06
CA GLU A 284 -11.35 0.33 0.11
C GLU A 284 -10.36 0.13 1.25
N GLU A 285 -9.79 -1.05 1.37
CA GLU A 285 -8.73 -1.36 2.33
C GLU A 285 -7.35 -0.99 1.76
N PRO A 286 -6.47 -0.35 2.57
CA PRO A 286 -5.15 0.09 2.09
C PRO A 286 -4.21 -1.07 1.73
N TYR A 287 -4.60 -2.30 1.94
CA TYR A 287 -3.80 -3.52 1.77
C TYR A 287 -4.43 -4.53 0.80
N GLY A 288 -5.20 -4.10 -0.21
CA GLY A 288 -5.68 -5.05 -1.23
C GLY A 288 -4.67 -6.19 -1.47
N PRO A 289 -4.98 -7.27 -2.13
CA PRO A 289 -6.08 -7.48 -3.10
C PRO A 289 -7.38 -7.99 -2.47
N PHE A 290 -7.46 -8.10 -1.18
CA PHE A 290 -8.64 -8.60 -0.49
C PHE A 290 -9.45 -7.45 0.13
N GLY A 291 -10.69 -7.77 0.56
CA GLY A 291 -11.65 -6.78 1.00
C GLY A 291 -12.61 -6.37 -0.10
N ARG A 292 -13.21 -5.20 0.05
CA ARG A 292 -14.13 -4.64 -0.94
C ARG A 292 -13.40 -3.76 -1.95
N CYS A 293 -13.77 -3.88 -3.20
CA CYS A 293 -13.23 -3.11 -4.29
C CYS A 293 -14.33 -2.68 -5.27
N ASN A 294 -14.21 -1.47 -5.80
CA ASN A 294 -15.00 -0.99 -6.92
C ASN A 294 -14.12 -0.92 -8.18
N HIS A 295 -14.56 -1.56 -9.26
CA HIS A 295 -13.84 -1.51 -10.52
C HIS A 295 -14.08 -0.18 -11.25
N LYS A 296 -13.00 0.44 -11.72
CA LYS A 296 -13.01 1.65 -12.56
C LYS A 296 -13.02 1.30 -14.05
N GLY A 297 -13.14 2.31 -14.91
CA GLY A 297 -13.08 2.15 -16.37
C GLY A 297 -14.33 1.55 -16.99
N LEU A 298 -15.44 1.44 -16.24
CA LEU A 298 -16.72 0.96 -16.76
C LEU A 298 -17.44 2.07 -17.52
N ASN A 299 -18.01 1.73 -18.67
CA ASN A 299 -18.82 2.67 -19.44
C ASN A 299 -20.19 2.88 -18.79
N LYS A 300 -20.32 3.92 -17.96
CA LYS A 300 -21.55 4.25 -17.24
C LYS A 300 -22.72 4.64 -18.16
N ARG A 301 -22.48 4.94 -19.45
CA ARG A 301 -23.52 5.28 -20.41
C ARG A 301 -24.18 4.05 -21.02
N THR A 302 -23.39 2.99 -21.27
CA THR A 302 -23.88 1.74 -21.87
C THR A 302 -24.14 0.66 -20.81
N GLY A 303 -23.43 0.70 -19.71
CA GLY A 303 -23.61 -0.24 -18.59
C GLY A 303 -24.95 -0.01 -17.88
N LYS A 304 -25.69 -1.10 -17.68
CA LYS A 304 -27.04 -1.08 -17.08
C LYS A 304 -27.08 -1.67 -15.68
N TYR A 305 -26.22 -2.64 -15.40
CA TYR A 305 -26.37 -3.54 -14.26
C TYR A 305 -25.31 -3.30 -13.19
N LYS A 306 -25.70 -3.50 -11.95
CA LYS A 306 -24.77 -3.69 -10.84
C LYS A 306 -24.41 -5.16 -10.76
N ILE A 307 -23.15 -5.49 -11.07
CA ILE A 307 -22.62 -6.84 -11.01
C ILE A 307 -21.71 -6.95 -9.77
N MET A 308 -21.81 -8.06 -9.07
CA MET A 308 -21.02 -8.29 -7.87
C MET A 308 -20.29 -9.63 -7.94
N ILE A 309 -19.07 -9.67 -7.43
CA ILE A 309 -18.23 -10.88 -7.32
C ILE A 309 -17.92 -11.09 -5.86
N ILE A 310 -18.27 -12.24 -5.30
CA ILE A 310 -17.97 -12.61 -3.92
C ILE A 310 -17.28 -13.96 -3.83
N GLY A 311 -16.37 -14.09 -2.88
CA GLY A 311 -15.68 -15.35 -2.62
C GLY A 311 -14.41 -15.20 -1.81
N ASN A 312 -13.58 -16.23 -1.88
CA ASN A 312 -12.23 -16.19 -1.33
C ASN A 312 -11.21 -15.69 -2.38
N SER A 313 -9.97 -16.12 -2.31
CA SER A 313 -8.93 -15.75 -3.30
C SER A 313 -9.30 -16.10 -4.74
N PHE A 314 -10.14 -17.12 -4.96
CA PHE A 314 -10.69 -17.45 -6.28
C PHE A 314 -11.49 -16.29 -6.88
N ALA A 315 -12.28 -15.57 -6.07
CA ALA A 315 -13.00 -14.38 -6.54
C ALA A 315 -12.03 -13.30 -7.04
N ALA A 316 -10.94 -13.07 -6.32
CA ALA A 316 -9.92 -12.10 -6.73
C ALA A 316 -9.23 -12.51 -8.04
N HIS A 317 -8.88 -13.78 -8.21
CA HIS A 317 -8.29 -14.30 -9.45
C HIS A 317 -9.23 -14.22 -10.66
N HIS A 318 -10.52 -14.50 -10.48
CA HIS A 318 -11.50 -14.45 -11.56
C HIS A 318 -11.96 -13.04 -11.91
N ALA A 319 -11.78 -12.08 -11.02
CA ALA A 319 -12.37 -10.75 -11.16
C ALA A 319 -11.91 -10.01 -12.42
N ASN A 320 -10.64 -10.14 -12.80
CA ASN A 320 -10.15 -9.53 -14.04
C ASN A 320 -10.82 -10.11 -15.28
N LEU A 321 -11.01 -11.44 -15.32
CA LEU A 321 -11.72 -12.11 -16.40
C LEU A 321 -13.20 -11.68 -16.44
N ILE A 322 -13.87 -11.65 -15.30
CA ILE A 322 -15.28 -11.20 -15.20
C ILE A 322 -15.40 -9.72 -15.61
N TYR A 323 -14.44 -8.87 -15.23
CA TYR A 323 -14.39 -7.49 -15.67
C TYR A 323 -14.27 -7.39 -17.19
N GLN A 324 -13.38 -8.15 -17.81
CA GLN A 324 -13.20 -8.14 -19.26
C GLN A 324 -14.45 -8.60 -20.01
N GLU A 325 -15.13 -9.62 -19.55
CA GLU A 325 -16.28 -10.20 -20.25
C GLU A 325 -17.60 -9.48 -19.94
N CYS A 326 -17.84 -9.14 -18.67
CA CYS A 326 -19.10 -8.52 -18.23
C CYS A 326 -19.07 -7.01 -18.13
N GLY A 327 -17.89 -6.37 -18.19
CA GLY A 327 -17.74 -4.92 -17.93
C GLY A 327 -18.56 -4.03 -18.86
N SER A 328 -18.77 -4.44 -20.13
CA SER A 328 -19.60 -3.71 -21.08
C SER A 328 -21.08 -3.63 -20.66
N LYS A 329 -21.56 -4.58 -19.85
CA LYS A 329 -22.94 -4.62 -19.31
C LYS A 329 -23.07 -3.92 -17.97
N ALA A 330 -21.95 -3.70 -17.27
CA ALA A 330 -21.93 -3.19 -15.91
C ALA A 330 -21.88 -1.66 -15.85
N LYS A 331 -22.83 -1.05 -15.14
CA LYS A 331 -22.71 0.33 -14.65
C LYS A 331 -21.86 0.42 -13.39
N GLN A 332 -21.81 -0.67 -12.63
CA GLN A 332 -20.99 -0.85 -11.44
C GLN A 332 -20.60 -2.32 -11.33
N LEU A 333 -19.33 -2.57 -11.06
CA LEU A 333 -18.80 -3.90 -10.75
C LEU A 333 -18.07 -3.83 -9.42
N VAL A 334 -18.53 -4.62 -8.45
CA VAL A 334 -18.02 -4.66 -7.09
C VAL A 334 -17.47 -6.06 -6.82
N GLN A 335 -16.27 -6.11 -6.26
CA GLN A 335 -15.66 -7.34 -5.80
C GLN A 335 -15.57 -7.33 -4.28
N ILE A 336 -15.91 -8.44 -3.62
CA ILE A 336 -15.56 -8.71 -2.23
C ILE A 336 -14.86 -10.06 -2.16
N ALA A 337 -13.56 -10.05 -1.98
CA ALA A 337 -12.73 -11.23 -1.88
C ALA A 337 -12.05 -11.29 -0.51
N ILE A 338 -12.07 -12.44 0.15
CA ILE A 338 -11.50 -12.61 1.48
C ILE A 338 -10.59 -13.84 1.47
N SER A 339 -9.27 -13.60 1.61
CA SER A 339 -8.27 -14.67 1.54
C SER A 339 -8.60 -15.83 2.48
N ALA A 340 -8.64 -17.05 1.91
CA ALA A 340 -8.82 -18.30 2.64
C ALA A 340 -10.05 -18.36 3.57
N CYS A 341 -11.13 -17.64 3.22
CA CYS A 341 -12.42 -17.71 3.92
C CYS A 341 -13.54 -18.01 2.94
N GLU A 342 -14.34 -19.02 3.25
CA GLU A 342 -15.51 -19.39 2.45
C GLU A 342 -16.69 -18.47 2.78
N PRO A 343 -17.34 -17.83 1.80
CA PRO A 343 -18.41 -16.88 2.07
C PRO A 343 -19.67 -17.54 2.65
N LEU A 344 -19.87 -18.84 2.43
CA LEU A 344 -21.05 -19.57 2.91
C LEU A 344 -20.81 -20.33 4.20
N TYR A 345 -19.55 -20.57 4.59
CA TYR A 345 -19.22 -21.38 5.76
C TYR A 345 -17.95 -20.87 6.44
N LEU A 346 -17.88 -21.04 7.76
CA LEU A 346 -16.76 -20.60 8.58
C LEU A 346 -15.62 -21.61 8.53
N TYR A 347 -14.50 -21.24 7.92
CA TYR A 347 -13.29 -22.05 7.95
C TYR A 347 -12.62 -21.98 9.33
N LYS A 348 -12.67 -23.09 10.06
CA LYS A 348 -12.23 -23.17 11.47
C LYS A 348 -10.76 -22.85 11.69
N LYS A 349 -9.90 -23.19 10.74
CA LYS A 349 -8.44 -22.97 10.83
C LYS A 349 -8.05 -21.49 10.95
N TYR A 350 -8.81 -20.58 10.36
CA TYR A 350 -8.53 -19.14 10.37
C TYR A 350 -9.32 -18.36 11.43
N GLY A 351 -10.09 -19.07 12.27
CA GLY A 351 -10.67 -18.57 13.51
C GLY A 351 -11.49 -17.29 13.35
N GLN A 352 -11.31 -16.35 14.27
CA GLN A 352 -12.09 -15.11 14.37
C GLN A 352 -12.11 -14.28 13.09
N ARG A 353 -11.00 -14.23 12.34
CA ARG A 353 -10.91 -13.48 11.08
C ARG A 353 -11.97 -13.91 10.05
N CYS A 354 -12.18 -15.21 9.85
CA CYS A 354 -13.20 -15.69 8.92
C CYS A 354 -14.62 -15.50 9.48
N ILE A 355 -14.81 -15.59 10.80
CA ILE A 355 -16.08 -15.30 11.45
C ILE A 355 -16.53 -13.88 11.14
N ASP A 356 -15.64 -12.91 11.34
CA ASP A 356 -15.95 -11.49 11.13
C ASP A 356 -16.22 -11.21 9.65
N ASN A 357 -15.50 -11.89 8.76
CA ASN A 357 -15.65 -11.74 7.32
C ASN A 357 -16.96 -12.38 6.78
N VAL A 358 -17.37 -13.54 7.27
CA VAL A 358 -18.68 -14.13 6.90
C VAL A 358 -19.81 -13.23 7.41
N LYS A 359 -19.71 -12.72 8.64
CA LYS A 359 -20.66 -11.72 9.16
C LYS A 359 -20.66 -10.44 8.31
N MET A 360 -19.51 -10.05 7.75
CA MET A 360 -19.44 -8.91 6.82
C MET A 360 -20.25 -9.20 5.56
N PHE A 361 -20.16 -10.38 4.95
CA PHE A 361 -21.01 -10.74 3.80
C PHE A 361 -22.49 -10.68 4.16
N GLU A 362 -22.90 -11.27 5.29
CA GLU A 362 -24.29 -11.25 5.77
C GLU A 362 -24.80 -9.80 5.99
N LYS A 363 -23.95 -8.91 6.53
CA LYS A 363 -24.30 -7.52 6.80
C LYS A 363 -24.29 -6.64 5.54
N THR A 364 -23.34 -6.86 4.63
CA THR A 364 -23.13 -5.99 3.45
C THR A 364 -24.10 -6.32 2.34
N MET A 365 -24.37 -7.61 2.09
CA MET A 365 -25.22 -8.05 0.97
C MET A 365 -26.62 -7.43 0.95
N PRO A 366 -27.35 -7.31 2.09
CA PRO A 366 -28.68 -6.68 2.10
C PRO A 366 -28.68 -5.21 1.66
N GLY A 367 -27.56 -4.49 1.81
CA GLY A 367 -27.43 -3.09 1.38
C GLY A 367 -26.95 -2.92 -0.06
N GLU A 368 -26.31 -3.93 -0.63
CA GLU A 368 -25.73 -3.84 -1.99
C GLU A 368 -26.73 -4.01 -3.11
N HIS A 369 -27.72 -4.88 -2.94
CA HIS A 369 -28.79 -5.19 -3.94
C HIS A 369 -28.25 -5.31 -5.38
N PRO A 370 -27.28 -6.23 -5.66
CA PRO A 370 -26.77 -6.38 -7.02
C PRO A 370 -27.82 -6.97 -7.94
N ASP A 371 -27.74 -6.57 -9.22
CA ASP A 371 -28.59 -7.17 -10.27
C ASP A 371 -28.16 -8.61 -10.57
N TYR A 372 -26.84 -8.85 -10.62
CA TYR A 372 -26.20 -10.14 -10.85
C TYR A 372 -25.07 -10.38 -9.87
N LEU A 373 -24.89 -11.61 -9.45
CA LEU A 373 -23.83 -12.04 -8.52
C LEU A 373 -23.06 -13.24 -9.07
N PHE A 374 -21.74 -13.17 -9.00
CA PHE A 374 -20.83 -14.30 -9.18
C PHE A 374 -20.34 -14.77 -7.81
N LEU A 375 -20.75 -15.96 -7.40
CA LEU A 375 -20.25 -16.64 -6.22
C LEU A 375 -19.11 -17.58 -6.63
N THR A 376 -17.88 -17.06 -6.54
CA THR A 376 -16.67 -17.72 -7.02
C THR A 376 -15.73 -17.95 -5.84
N SER A 377 -15.94 -19.08 -5.17
CA SER A 377 -15.15 -19.46 -4.00
C SER A 377 -14.69 -20.90 -4.14
N ARG A 378 -13.41 -21.13 -3.84
CA ARG A 378 -12.90 -22.49 -3.72
C ARG A 378 -13.27 -23.07 -2.36
N PHE A 379 -13.60 -24.37 -2.34
CA PHE A 379 -13.93 -25.08 -1.11
C PHE A 379 -12.71 -25.22 -0.20
N LEU A 380 -12.97 -25.18 1.09
CA LEU A 380 -12.07 -25.50 2.18
C LEU A 380 -12.79 -26.50 3.10
N ASP A 381 -13.35 -26.07 4.23
CA ASP A 381 -14.14 -26.96 5.11
C ASP A 381 -15.45 -27.45 4.47
N ILE A 382 -15.99 -26.73 3.49
CA ILE A 382 -17.16 -27.17 2.70
C ILE A 382 -16.89 -28.51 1.97
N GLY A 383 -15.64 -28.87 1.73
CA GLY A 383 -15.24 -30.15 1.15
C GLY A 383 -15.12 -31.30 2.16
N ASP A 384 -15.28 -31.08 3.46
CA ASP A 384 -15.15 -32.10 4.49
C ASP A 384 -16.21 -33.20 4.35
N PRO A 385 -15.90 -34.44 4.72
CA PRO A 385 -16.88 -35.55 4.68
C PRO A 385 -18.06 -35.27 5.60
N LEU A 386 -19.15 -35.98 5.38
CA LEU A 386 -20.28 -35.94 6.31
C LEU A 386 -19.84 -36.38 7.71
N PRO A 387 -20.36 -35.76 8.76
CA PRO A 387 -20.10 -36.20 10.13
C PRO A 387 -20.59 -37.64 10.37
N GLU A 388 -19.98 -38.31 11.33
CA GLU A 388 -20.39 -39.67 11.72
C GLU A 388 -21.88 -39.72 12.07
N GLY A 389 -22.60 -40.69 11.52
CA GLY A 389 -24.05 -40.86 11.71
C GLY A 389 -24.94 -40.00 10.80
N VAL A 390 -24.40 -39.07 10.04
CA VAL A 390 -25.14 -38.27 9.05
C VAL A 390 -25.01 -38.92 7.67
N THR A 391 -26.16 -39.33 7.07
CA THR A 391 -26.23 -39.97 5.75
C THR A 391 -26.84 -39.07 4.69
N ARG A 392 -27.54 -38.02 5.08
CA ARG A 392 -28.27 -37.11 4.18
C ARG A 392 -27.70 -35.70 4.26
N VAL A 393 -27.58 -35.06 3.10
CA VAL A 393 -27.04 -33.70 3.00
C VAL A 393 -27.91 -32.68 3.73
N GLU A 394 -29.22 -32.88 3.75
CA GLU A 394 -30.19 -32.03 4.43
C GLU A 394 -30.00 -31.98 5.96
N GLU A 395 -29.35 -33.00 6.52
CA GLU A 395 -29.03 -33.11 7.95
C GLU A 395 -27.60 -32.69 8.27
N ASP A 396 -26.80 -32.35 7.25
CA ASP A 396 -25.40 -31.99 7.38
C ASP A 396 -25.24 -30.57 7.98
N PRO A 397 -24.55 -30.44 9.11
CA PRO A 397 -24.34 -29.14 9.74
C PRO A 397 -23.64 -28.11 8.85
N ILE A 398 -22.71 -28.57 7.95
CA ILE A 398 -22.02 -27.68 7.01
C ILE A 398 -23.04 -27.16 5.99
N TYR A 399 -23.85 -28.06 5.40
CA TYR A 399 -24.89 -27.67 4.45
C TYR A 399 -25.91 -26.71 5.06
N LEU A 400 -26.38 -26.97 6.27
CA LEU A 400 -27.35 -26.11 6.96
C LEU A 400 -26.79 -24.71 7.22
N ALA A 401 -25.53 -24.62 7.62
CA ALA A 401 -24.85 -23.34 7.78
C ALA A 401 -24.67 -22.59 6.45
N MET A 402 -24.26 -23.31 5.39
CA MET A 402 -24.16 -22.76 4.03
C MET A 402 -25.50 -22.21 3.55
N LYS A 403 -26.58 -22.99 3.72
CA LYS A 403 -27.93 -22.62 3.28
C LYS A 403 -28.40 -21.32 3.93
N LYS A 404 -28.18 -21.17 5.24
CA LYS A 404 -28.56 -19.97 5.97
C LYS A 404 -27.94 -18.71 5.36
N THR A 405 -26.63 -18.72 5.11
CA THR A 405 -25.92 -17.57 4.53
C THR A 405 -26.28 -17.39 3.05
N PHE A 406 -26.40 -18.50 2.31
CA PHE A 406 -26.78 -18.49 0.90
C PHE A 406 -28.16 -17.85 0.68
N ASP A 407 -29.15 -18.18 1.50
CA ASP A 407 -30.50 -17.62 1.42
C ASP A 407 -30.50 -16.08 1.63
N ILE A 408 -29.65 -15.55 2.52
CA ILE A 408 -29.48 -14.11 2.71
C ILE A 408 -28.90 -13.47 1.43
N ILE A 409 -27.88 -14.11 0.85
CA ILE A 409 -27.23 -13.64 -0.38
C ILE A 409 -28.22 -13.63 -1.54
N VAL A 410 -28.90 -14.75 -1.78
CA VAL A 410 -29.87 -14.92 -2.88
C VAL A 410 -31.02 -13.90 -2.78
N LYS A 411 -31.56 -13.65 -1.58
CA LYS A 411 -32.61 -12.65 -1.35
C LYS A 411 -32.16 -11.23 -1.74
N SER A 412 -30.88 -10.93 -1.59
CA SER A 412 -30.31 -9.62 -1.90
C SER A 412 -30.07 -9.40 -3.40
N VAL A 413 -30.01 -10.46 -4.21
CA VAL A 413 -29.76 -10.39 -5.65
C VAL A 413 -31.06 -10.28 -6.43
N LYS A 414 -31.09 -9.37 -7.41
CA LYS A 414 -32.31 -9.09 -8.17
C LYS A 414 -32.63 -10.15 -9.21
N PHE A 415 -31.67 -10.52 -10.07
CA PHE A 415 -31.93 -11.39 -11.22
C PHE A 415 -31.32 -12.77 -11.08
N LYS A 416 -29.97 -12.91 -11.16
CA LYS A 416 -29.30 -14.22 -11.15
C LYS A 416 -28.10 -14.26 -10.24
N VAL A 417 -27.86 -15.43 -9.66
CA VAL A 417 -26.64 -15.82 -8.92
C VAL A 417 -25.93 -16.91 -9.70
N PHE A 418 -24.76 -16.62 -10.24
CA PHE A 418 -23.88 -17.60 -10.87
C PHE A 418 -23.05 -18.27 -9.80
N VAL A 419 -23.16 -19.60 -9.68
CA VAL A 419 -22.56 -20.38 -8.59
C VAL A 419 -21.50 -21.33 -9.14
N PHE A 420 -20.27 -21.18 -8.67
CA PHE A 420 -19.16 -22.06 -9.05
C PHE A 420 -19.28 -23.45 -8.42
N MET A 421 -19.23 -24.49 -9.26
CA MET A 421 -19.47 -25.88 -8.84
C MET A 421 -18.24 -26.64 -8.33
N GLN A 422 -17.14 -25.93 -8.10
CA GLN A 422 -15.89 -26.43 -7.54
C GLN A 422 -15.06 -27.33 -8.47
N ILE A 423 -13.75 -27.35 -8.25
CA ILE A 423 -12.78 -28.28 -8.87
C ILE A 423 -11.89 -28.87 -7.78
N PRO A 424 -11.20 -30.00 -8.04
CA PRO A 424 -10.28 -30.62 -7.08
C PRO A 424 -9.15 -29.69 -6.64
N GLU A 425 -8.60 -29.96 -5.47
CA GLU A 425 -7.33 -29.38 -5.04
C GLU A 425 -6.16 -30.14 -5.65
N ILE A 426 -5.15 -29.40 -6.08
CA ILE A 426 -3.96 -29.99 -6.66
C ILE A 426 -2.83 -30.12 -5.63
N VAL A 427 -1.88 -30.99 -5.91
CA VAL A 427 -0.59 -31.06 -5.21
C VAL A 427 0.32 -29.97 -5.75
N PRO A 428 0.66 -28.92 -4.98
CA PRO A 428 1.44 -27.78 -5.46
C PRO A 428 2.76 -28.15 -6.17
N ALA A 429 3.50 -29.13 -5.61
CA ALA A 429 4.78 -29.57 -6.16
C ALA A 429 4.68 -30.23 -7.55
N GLN A 430 3.51 -30.63 -7.99
CA GLN A 430 3.35 -31.23 -9.32
C GLN A 430 3.36 -30.18 -10.44
N VAL A 431 3.00 -28.92 -10.14
CA VAL A 431 3.05 -27.82 -11.13
C VAL A 431 4.47 -27.65 -11.69
N GLU A 432 5.48 -27.76 -10.84
CA GLU A 432 6.89 -27.61 -11.25
C GLU A 432 7.38 -28.78 -12.11
N LYS A 433 6.74 -29.96 -12.01
CA LYS A 433 7.16 -31.17 -12.71
C LYS A 433 6.48 -31.38 -14.06
N ILE A 434 5.45 -30.60 -14.39
CA ILE A 434 4.67 -30.77 -15.62
C ILE A 434 5.57 -30.82 -16.85
N VAL A 435 6.36 -29.76 -17.02
CA VAL A 435 7.21 -29.59 -18.22
C VAL A 435 8.24 -30.72 -18.34
N ASP A 436 8.88 -31.08 -17.24
CA ASP A 436 9.88 -32.16 -17.22
C ASP A 436 9.24 -33.52 -17.53
N THR A 437 8.03 -33.78 -17.02
CA THR A 437 7.30 -35.03 -17.28
C THR A 437 6.97 -35.15 -18.75
N ILE A 438 6.49 -34.09 -19.40
CA ILE A 438 6.14 -34.11 -20.83
C ILE A 438 7.40 -34.21 -21.68
N GLN A 439 8.42 -33.40 -21.39
CA GLN A 439 9.67 -33.35 -22.15
C GLN A 439 10.41 -34.70 -22.13
N ASN A 440 10.37 -35.39 -20.99
CA ASN A 440 10.99 -36.72 -20.81
C ASN A 440 10.06 -37.87 -21.24
N ARG A 441 8.91 -37.62 -21.85
CA ARG A 441 7.90 -38.60 -22.24
C ARG A 441 7.48 -39.54 -21.11
N GLY A 442 7.28 -38.97 -19.92
CA GLY A 442 6.82 -39.70 -18.75
C GLY A 442 5.39 -40.23 -18.91
N ASP A 443 4.96 -41.11 -18.02
CA ASP A 443 3.58 -41.62 -17.99
C ASP A 443 2.64 -40.49 -17.49
N LEU A 444 1.92 -39.88 -18.43
CA LEU A 444 1.01 -38.78 -18.14
C LEU A 444 -0.23 -39.23 -17.35
N VAL A 445 -0.66 -40.51 -17.49
CA VAL A 445 -1.81 -41.03 -16.76
C VAL A 445 -1.48 -41.17 -15.28
N GLU A 446 -0.31 -41.71 -14.97
CA GLU A 446 0.15 -41.82 -13.59
C GLU A 446 0.47 -40.46 -12.99
N PHE A 447 1.03 -39.56 -13.80
CA PHE A 447 1.27 -38.17 -13.38
C PHE A 447 -0.05 -37.45 -13.04
N ASP A 448 -1.06 -37.54 -13.92
CA ASP A 448 -2.39 -36.96 -13.72
C ASP A 448 -3.03 -37.44 -12.40
N LYS A 449 -2.94 -38.76 -12.09
CA LYS A 449 -3.44 -39.33 -10.81
C LYS A 449 -2.75 -38.72 -9.61
N SER A 450 -1.46 -38.41 -9.71
CA SER A 450 -0.68 -37.83 -8.63
C SER A 450 -0.92 -36.30 -8.43
N PHE A 451 -1.65 -35.69 -9.37
CA PHE A 451 -1.87 -34.25 -9.38
C PHE A 451 -2.93 -33.77 -8.38
N VAL A 452 -3.90 -34.60 -8.04
CA VAL A 452 -5.00 -34.25 -7.15
C VAL A 452 -4.67 -34.60 -5.69
N SER A 453 -4.70 -33.59 -4.82
CA SER A 453 -4.50 -33.76 -3.37
C SER A 453 -5.80 -33.99 -2.61
N ARG A 454 -6.89 -33.36 -3.04
CA ARG A 454 -8.21 -33.47 -2.41
C ARG A 454 -9.32 -33.36 -3.45
N ASN A 455 -10.25 -34.32 -3.43
CA ASN A 455 -11.40 -34.28 -4.33
C ASN A 455 -12.46 -33.27 -3.85
N HIS A 456 -13.29 -32.83 -4.77
CA HIS A 456 -14.31 -31.81 -4.56
C HIS A 456 -15.72 -32.37 -4.41
N THR A 457 -15.85 -33.69 -4.30
CA THR A 457 -17.15 -34.40 -4.36
C THR A 457 -18.14 -33.87 -3.33
N MET A 458 -17.74 -33.80 -2.06
CA MET A 458 -18.64 -33.32 -1.01
C MET A 458 -19.02 -31.84 -1.16
N ALA A 459 -18.06 -31.01 -1.55
CA ALA A 459 -18.35 -29.60 -1.86
C ALA A 459 -19.41 -29.51 -2.98
N ARG A 460 -19.23 -30.25 -4.08
CA ARG A 460 -20.19 -30.26 -5.20
C ARG A 460 -21.58 -30.73 -4.78
N ILE A 461 -21.68 -31.77 -3.96
CA ILE A 461 -22.97 -32.28 -3.48
C ILE A 461 -23.71 -31.17 -2.72
N ARG A 462 -23.01 -30.44 -1.81
CA ARG A 462 -23.58 -29.36 -1.04
C ARG A 462 -23.98 -28.15 -1.91
N TYR A 463 -23.11 -27.72 -2.82
CA TYR A 463 -23.41 -26.63 -3.76
C TYR A 463 -24.55 -27.01 -4.73
N LYS A 464 -24.55 -28.23 -5.26
CA LYS A 464 -25.62 -28.74 -6.13
C LYS A 464 -26.98 -28.64 -5.44
N LYS A 465 -27.04 -29.08 -4.18
CA LYS A 465 -28.29 -29.02 -3.40
C LYS A 465 -28.76 -27.57 -3.16
N LEU A 466 -27.84 -26.63 -2.88
CA LEU A 466 -28.20 -25.20 -2.76
C LEU A 466 -28.75 -24.64 -4.07
N VAL A 467 -28.16 -25.02 -5.21
CA VAL A 467 -28.58 -24.53 -6.53
C VAL A 467 -29.91 -25.11 -6.93
N GLU A 468 -30.18 -26.41 -6.66
CA GLU A 468 -31.44 -27.07 -6.94
C GLU A 468 -32.63 -26.43 -6.20
N GLU A 469 -32.39 -25.86 -5.03
CA GLU A 469 -33.39 -25.18 -4.21
C GLU A 469 -33.53 -23.66 -4.52
N CYS A 470 -32.85 -23.17 -5.57
CA CYS A 470 -32.75 -21.75 -5.87
C CYS A 470 -33.15 -21.42 -7.31
N GLU A 471 -34.29 -20.78 -7.52
CA GLU A 471 -34.79 -20.44 -8.87
C GLU A 471 -33.91 -19.43 -9.63
N LYS A 472 -33.17 -18.56 -8.90
CA LYS A 472 -32.30 -17.54 -9.51
C LYS A 472 -30.88 -18.04 -9.76
N CYS A 473 -30.54 -19.26 -9.31
CA CYS A 473 -29.19 -19.76 -9.35
C CYS A 473 -28.85 -20.45 -10.67
N VAL A 474 -27.71 -20.13 -11.22
CA VAL A 474 -27.16 -20.72 -12.44
C VAL A 474 -25.81 -21.33 -12.10
N PRO A 475 -25.69 -22.66 -12.10
CA PRO A 475 -24.40 -23.29 -11.86
C PRO A 475 -23.47 -23.08 -13.05
N PHE A 476 -22.16 -22.90 -12.78
CA PHE A 476 -21.13 -22.97 -13.80
C PHE A 476 -19.99 -23.88 -13.33
N ASP A 477 -19.40 -24.57 -14.28
CA ASP A 477 -18.55 -25.73 -14.04
C ASP A 477 -17.33 -25.73 -14.95
N TYR A 478 -16.24 -26.27 -14.47
CA TYR A 478 -14.99 -26.42 -15.20
C TYR A 478 -14.61 -27.88 -15.45
N ASP A 479 -15.39 -28.85 -14.96
CA ASP A 479 -15.05 -30.28 -15.04
C ASP A 479 -14.78 -30.71 -16.48
N ALA A 480 -15.63 -30.31 -17.42
CA ALA A 480 -15.49 -30.68 -18.83
C ALA A 480 -14.17 -30.16 -19.48
N LEU A 481 -13.53 -29.15 -18.89
CA LEU A 481 -12.27 -28.61 -19.39
C LEU A 481 -11.04 -29.30 -18.81
N PHE A 482 -11.17 -29.85 -17.59
CA PHE A 482 -10.04 -30.45 -16.87
C PHE A 482 -10.13 -31.95 -16.73
N TRP A 483 -11.29 -32.53 -16.96
CA TRP A 483 -11.49 -33.99 -16.90
C TRP A 483 -11.19 -34.66 -18.24
N ASN A 484 -10.15 -35.49 -18.28
CA ASN A 484 -9.85 -36.29 -19.45
C ASN A 484 -10.66 -37.58 -19.40
N THR A 485 -11.70 -37.68 -20.25
CA THR A 485 -12.60 -38.81 -20.32
C THR A 485 -11.94 -40.12 -20.81
N THR A 486 -10.87 -40.01 -21.61
CA THR A 486 -10.14 -41.15 -22.14
C THR A 486 -9.36 -41.89 -21.06
N THR A 487 -8.70 -41.13 -20.18
CA THR A 487 -7.86 -41.67 -19.11
C THR A 487 -8.59 -41.73 -17.76
N SER A 488 -9.76 -41.10 -17.65
CA SER A 488 -10.50 -40.91 -16.39
C SER A 488 -9.65 -40.25 -15.31
N THR A 489 -8.91 -39.21 -15.70
CA THR A 489 -8.02 -38.43 -14.85
C THR A 489 -8.27 -36.92 -14.96
N TRP A 490 -7.89 -36.19 -13.95
CA TRP A 490 -7.86 -34.73 -13.97
C TRP A 490 -6.56 -34.25 -14.60
N ARG A 491 -6.64 -33.42 -15.66
CA ARG A 491 -5.47 -32.84 -16.33
C ARG A 491 -5.49 -31.32 -16.20
N PHE A 492 -4.53 -30.76 -15.48
CA PHE A 492 -4.43 -29.33 -15.20
C PHE A 492 -3.29 -28.65 -15.95
N TYR A 493 -2.98 -29.10 -17.14
CA TYR A 493 -1.94 -28.52 -18.01
C TYR A 493 -2.28 -28.72 -19.49
N ASP A 494 -1.71 -27.85 -20.33
CA ASP A 494 -1.81 -27.91 -21.78
C ASP A 494 -0.63 -28.69 -22.37
N GLU A 495 -0.88 -29.93 -22.73
CA GLU A 495 0.13 -30.80 -23.34
C GLU A 495 0.59 -30.27 -24.70
N ALA A 496 -0.31 -29.65 -25.50
CA ALA A 496 -0.01 -29.12 -26.83
C ALA A 496 0.91 -27.90 -26.76
N ASN A 497 0.84 -27.12 -25.67
CA ASN A 497 1.69 -25.98 -25.40
C ASN A 497 2.81 -26.30 -24.39
N SER A 498 3.51 -27.42 -24.61
CA SER A 498 4.72 -27.81 -23.85
C SER A 498 4.52 -27.87 -22.33
N GLY A 499 3.31 -28.10 -21.88
CA GLY A 499 3.00 -28.24 -20.46
C GLY A 499 2.75 -26.92 -19.74
N LEU A 500 2.16 -25.94 -20.40
CA LEU A 500 1.63 -24.76 -19.69
C LEU A 500 0.61 -25.20 -18.66
N SER A 501 0.83 -24.80 -17.41
CA SER A 501 -0.06 -25.16 -16.32
C SER A 501 -1.33 -24.30 -16.33
N TYR A 502 -2.47 -24.93 -16.16
CA TYR A 502 -3.73 -24.24 -15.89
C TYR A 502 -3.88 -23.82 -14.41
N MET A 503 -2.99 -24.32 -13.55
CA MET A 503 -2.99 -24.03 -12.12
C MET A 503 -1.65 -23.42 -11.67
N THR A 504 -1.68 -22.60 -10.64
CA THR A 504 -0.49 -22.18 -9.92
C THR A 504 -0.17 -23.14 -8.77
N SER A 505 1.05 -23.13 -8.26
CA SER A 505 1.44 -23.93 -7.08
C SER A 505 0.75 -23.49 -5.78
N VAL A 506 -0.07 -22.43 -5.82
CA VAL A 506 -0.90 -21.97 -4.70
C VAL A 506 -2.36 -22.41 -4.83
N ASN A 507 -2.64 -23.30 -5.80
CA ASN A 507 -3.97 -23.79 -6.06
C ASN A 507 -4.98 -22.75 -6.61
N HIS A 508 -4.50 -21.77 -7.37
CA HIS A 508 -5.35 -20.89 -8.17
C HIS A 508 -5.23 -21.25 -9.66
N LEU A 509 -6.15 -20.76 -10.47
CA LEU A 509 -5.96 -20.84 -11.92
C LEU A 509 -4.83 -19.92 -12.34
N SER A 510 -3.93 -20.41 -13.19
CA SER A 510 -2.96 -19.56 -13.87
C SER A 510 -3.65 -18.62 -14.86
N PHE A 511 -2.96 -17.67 -15.44
CA PHE A 511 -3.52 -16.85 -16.52
C PHE A 511 -3.91 -17.71 -17.73
N HIS A 512 -3.17 -18.77 -18.01
CA HIS A 512 -3.53 -19.73 -19.06
C HIS A 512 -4.79 -20.51 -18.70
N GLY A 513 -4.95 -20.91 -17.44
CA GLY A 513 -6.18 -21.53 -16.94
C GLY A 513 -7.38 -20.59 -16.98
N LEU A 514 -7.19 -19.29 -16.70
CA LEU A 514 -8.25 -18.29 -16.85
C LEU A 514 -8.66 -18.10 -18.31
N GLU A 515 -7.73 -18.18 -19.26
CA GLU A 515 -8.06 -18.13 -20.69
C GLU A 515 -8.83 -19.38 -21.15
N LEU A 516 -8.50 -20.55 -20.62
CA LEU A 516 -9.23 -21.77 -20.92
C LEU A 516 -10.72 -21.69 -20.51
N ILE A 517 -11.00 -21.08 -19.34
CA ILE A 517 -12.37 -20.94 -18.83
C ILE A 517 -13.09 -19.70 -19.37
N ARG A 518 -12.42 -18.79 -20.09
CA ARG A 518 -13.01 -17.55 -20.64
C ARG A 518 -14.32 -17.74 -21.38
N PRO A 519 -14.49 -18.75 -22.27
CA PRO A 519 -15.76 -18.95 -22.99
C PRO A 519 -16.96 -19.16 -22.08
N ILE A 520 -16.77 -19.75 -20.89
CA ILE A 520 -17.84 -19.93 -19.91
C ILE A 520 -18.34 -18.57 -19.42
N PHE A 521 -17.41 -17.66 -19.09
CA PHE A 521 -17.74 -16.30 -18.64
C PHE A 521 -18.32 -15.46 -19.77
N SER A 522 -17.79 -15.54 -21.00
CA SER A 522 -18.38 -14.89 -22.17
C SER A 522 -19.84 -15.27 -22.37
N ASN A 523 -20.17 -16.57 -22.25
CA ASN A 523 -21.52 -17.06 -22.36
C ASN A 523 -22.43 -16.55 -21.22
N MET A 524 -21.95 -16.59 -19.97
CA MET A 524 -22.71 -16.05 -18.84
C MET A 524 -22.93 -14.54 -18.98
N CYS A 525 -21.90 -13.77 -19.35
CA CYS A 525 -22.02 -12.33 -19.53
C CYS A 525 -22.92 -11.94 -20.71
N SER A 526 -22.94 -12.72 -21.80
CA SER A 526 -23.85 -12.51 -22.91
C SER A 526 -25.32 -12.72 -22.50
N SER A 527 -25.58 -13.61 -21.53
CA SER A 527 -26.93 -13.88 -21.00
C SER A 527 -27.44 -12.84 -19.98
N ILE A 528 -26.67 -11.79 -19.69
CA ILE A 528 -27.07 -10.65 -18.86
C ILE A 528 -27.90 -9.70 -19.71
N HIS A 529 -29.21 -9.64 -19.45
CA HIS A 529 -30.18 -8.86 -20.22
C HIS A 529 -31.04 -8.01 -19.30
#